data_84b07381f22ab2733feea517e6bed2e6
#
_entry.id   84b07381f22ab2733feea517e6bed2e6
#
_cell.length_a   1.000
_cell.length_b   1.000
_cell.length_c   1.000
_cell.angle_alpha   90.00
_cell.angle_beta   90.00
_cell.angle_gamma   90.00
#
_symmetry.space_group_name_H-M   'P 1'
#
loop_
_entity.id
_entity.type
_entity.pdbx_description
1 polymer ?
#
loop_
_entity_poly.entity_id
_entity_poly.type
_entity_poly.pdbx_seq_one_letter_code
_entity_poly.pdbx_strand_id
1 'polypeptide(L)'
;MLSERGMQIVEKLVENNAKPVTSKVLALGLGVSERSVKTYIKEVSDFCDENGMKLERKPGIGFVANFTDEQIAQIEDMKKDKRTVLSKNQRMSYIMFILLSGWDTYTLALFSDELNVSKKVISDDIDCVAERLQKHNITVNRVAGHGVFVTGDEFSIRKALKKYCVFPIGNHKITKPIDYRLSVLDESICVNNFGRDNFERAIQTVEAIEKEYNIVYTDYSFKACVKYLCIQLLRVRMGHLLKENIAECEEYINEEITNKAVEELEKIGKIELNDVEKHYVDIIFASAAMQRAEVEFEQFHNEGFYDLSDKVCDEMLEYMSEILNINFVENDLLVNSLKAFLPASFIRTKYGIEISNPFLYDVKEMYSGIFATTFTLSKFYEKYCHASPTEHEMSFLALYFGGAMHRNQKNVKAILIGTSGVAAASIVAGKIEDKIEEVKIVSILSSEKIAEIDEYEFDIVLSMLPGFEYEDKVVNISPLVSNNDIKKIKDACFEYMTNSIADNYELYSVIDRKYISVVSKKMTKAEILKAAS
;
A
#
# COMPACT_ATOMS: atom_id res chain seq x y z
N MET A 1 19.88 -12.14 -29.53
CA MET A 1 19.00 -12.62 -28.43
C MET A 1 18.61 -11.39 -27.62
N LEU A 2 17.31 -11.10 -27.44
CA LEU A 2 16.83 -9.89 -26.74
C LEU A 2 17.09 -9.96 -25.23
N SER A 3 17.51 -8.83 -24.65
CA SER A 3 17.51 -8.62 -23.19
C SER A 3 16.08 -8.57 -22.64
N GLU A 4 15.92 -8.67 -21.30
CA GLU A 4 14.61 -8.53 -20.65
C GLU A 4 13.96 -7.17 -20.98
N ARG A 5 14.76 -6.09 -20.95
CA ARG A 5 14.30 -4.75 -21.31
C ARG A 5 13.96 -4.61 -22.80
N GLY A 6 14.72 -5.28 -23.67
CA GLY A 6 14.41 -5.36 -25.10
C GLY A 6 13.07 -6.05 -25.33
N MET A 7 12.79 -7.16 -24.62
CA MET A 7 11.51 -7.87 -24.72
C MET A 7 10.33 -7.02 -24.21
N GLN A 8 10.48 -6.30 -23.11
CA GLN A 8 9.45 -5.38 -22.61
C GLN A 8 9.14 -4.25 -23.63
N ILE A 9 10.12 -3.80 -24.39
CA ILE A 9 9.89 -2.85 -25.50
C ILE A 9 9.10 -3.51 -26.63
N VAL A 10 9.43 -4.74 -27.01
CA VAL A 10 8.69 -5.48 -28.04
C VAL A 10 7.24 -5.65 -27.61
N GLU A 11 6.97 -5.96 -26.35
CA GLU A 11 5.61 -6.06 -25.80
C GLU A 11 4.85 -4.74 -25.96
N LYS A 12 5.46 -3.63 -25.58
CA LYS A 12 4.85 -2.30 -25.76
C LYS A 12 4.59 -1.95 -27.21
N LEU A 13 5.43 -2.42 -28.13
CA LEU A 13 5.22 -2.24 -29.57
C LEU A 13 4.09 -3.16 -30.09
N VAL A 14 3.94 -4.37 -29.57
CA VAL A 14 2.82 -5.28 -29.89
C VAL A 14 1.50 -4.71 -29.36
N GLU A 15 1.46 -4.22 -28.10
CA GLU A 15 0.28 -3.57 -27.52
C GLU A 15 -0.18 -2.33 -28.33
N ASN A 16 0.76 -1.66 -28.99
CA ASN A 16 0.54 -0.47 -29.80
C ASN A 16 0.79 -0.75 -31.30
N ASN A 17 0.49 -1.95 -31.76
CA ASN A 17 0.75 -2.35 -33.15
C ASN A 17 0.16 -1.33 -34.13
N ALA A 18 0.95 -0.95 -35.15
CA ALA A 18 0.67 0.10 -36.12
C ALA A 18 0.53 1.54 -35.57
N LYS A 19 0.68 1.77 -34.25
CA LYS A 19 0.65 3.10 -33.65
C LYS A 19 2.04 3.54 -33.19
N PRO A 20 2.35 4.86 -33.23
CA PRO A 20 3.64 5.35 -32.82
C PRO A 20 3.80 5.34 -31.28
N VAL A 21 4.95 4.85 -30.82
CA VAL A 21 5.34 4.88 -29.40
C VAL A 21 6.60 5.73 -29.25
N THR A 22 6.57 6.75 -28.42
CA THR A 22 7.70 7.66 -28.22
C THR A 22 8.74 7.10 -27.25
N SER A 23 10.00 7.53 -27.36
CA SER A 23 11.04 7.18 -26.38
C SER A 23 10.66 7.54 -24.95
N LYS A 24 9.90 8.62 -24.77
CA LYS A 24 9.43 9.08 -23.46
C LYS A 24 8.41 8.10 -22.84
N VAL A 25 7.48 7.60 -23.65
CA VAL A 25 6.49 6.59 -23.21
C VAL A 25 7.17 5.28 -22.85
N LEU A 26 8.15 4.84 -23.68
CA LEU A 26 8.94 3.64 -23.38
C LEU A 26 9.78 3.82 -22.10
N ALA A 27 10.42 4.98 -21.93
CA ALA A 27 11.21 5.29 -20.75
C ALA A 27 10.36 5.24 -19.47
N LEU A 28 9.18 5.85 -19.51
CA LEU A 28 8.24 5.85 -18.39
C LEU A 28 7.75 4.43 -18.05
N GLY A 29 7.34 3.67 -19.07
CA GLY A 29 6.84 2.30 -18.88
C GLY A 29 7.90 1.30 -18.39
N LEU A 30 9.18 1.57 -18.67
CA LEU A 30 10.31 0.72 -18.27
C LEU A 30 11.02 1.18 -16.99
N GLY A 31 10.68 2.37 -16.47
CA GLY A 31 11.36 2.98 -15.32
C GLY A 31 12.86 3.29 -15.60
N VAL A 32 13.19 3.70 -16.84
CA VAL A 32 14.57 3.99 -17.26
C VAL A 32 14.68 5.36 -17.96
N SER A 33 15.91 5.84 -18.19
CA SER A 33 16.13 7.09 -18.94
C SER A 33 15.85 6.90 -20.44
N GLU A 34 15.47 7.99 -21.15
CA GLU A 34 15.32 7.95 -22.61
C GLU A 34 16.63 7.59 -23.32
N ARG A 35 17.78 7.87 -22.71
CA ARG A 35 19.09 7.46 -23.21
C ARG A 35 19.25 5.95 -23.19
N SER A 36 18.80 5.31 -22.11
CA SER A 36 18.81 3.84 -21.99
C SER A 36 17.86 3.18 -23.00
N VAL A 37 16.70 3.79 -23.25
CA VAL A 37 15.74 3.32 -24.27
C VAL A 37 16.40 3.27 -25.65
N LYS A 38 17.24 4.27 -26.01
CA LYS A 38 17.95 4.27 -27.31
C LYS A 38 18.89 3.07 -27.50
N THR A 39 19.47 2.58 -26.42
CA THR A 39 20.32 1.37 -26.44
C THR A 39 19.49 0.12 -26.67
N TYR A 40 18.38 -0.03 -25.91
CA TYR A 40 17.48 -1.18 -26.05
C TYR A 40 16.73 -1.20 -27.39
N ILE A 41 16.35 -0.04 -27.93
CA ILE A 41 15.71 0.05 -29.26
C ILE A 41 16.62 -0.45 -30.36
N LYS A 42 17.93 -0.26 -30.25
CA LYS A 42 18.88 -0.81 -31.24
C LYS A 42 18.83 -2.34 -31.21
N GLU A 43 18.89 -2.92 -30.02
CA GLU A 43 18.76 -4.38 -29.83
C GLU A 43 17.41 -4.92 -30.37
N VAL A 44 16.31 -4.18 -30.14
CA VAL A 44 14.98 -4.53 -30.67
C VAL A 44 14.93 -4.40 -32.19
N SER A 45 15.59 -3.39 -32.80
CA SER A 45 15.66 -3.25 -34.23
C SER A 45 16.42 -4.42 -34.88
N ASP A 46 17.58 -4.76 -34.31
CA ASP A 46 18.37 -5.90 -34.76
C ASP A 46 17.56 -7.21 -34.68
N PHE A 47 16.84 -7.40 -33.61
CA PHE A 47 15.93 -8.54 -33.43
C PHE A 47 14.79 -8.56 -34.45
N CYS A 48 14.15 -7.43 -34.70
CA CYS A 48 13.10 -7.34 -35.70
C CYS A 48 13.63 -7.69 -37.10
N ASP A 49 14.81 -7.17 -37.47
CA ASP A 49 15.43 -7.44 -38.75
C ASP A 49 15.81 -8.93 -38.92
N GLU A 50 16.35 -9.58 -37.88
CA GLU A 50 16.68 -11.02 -37.87
C GLU A 50 15.44 -11.92 -38.04
N ASN A 51 14.26 -11.47 -37.60
CA ASN A 51 13.02 -12.24 -37.64
C ASN A 51 12.05 -11.78 -38.76
N GLY A 52 12.50 -10.95 -39.68
CA GLY A 52 11.69 -10.45 -40.81
C GLY A 52 10.54 -9.53 -40.37
N MET A 53 10.68 -8.91 -39.21
CA MET A 53 9.74 -7.95 -38.63
C MET A 53 10.17 -6.53 -38.93
N LYS A 54 9.24 -5.57 -39.03
CA LYS A 54 9.57 -4.21 -39.40
C LYS A 54 9.34 -3.24 -38.24
N LEU A 55 10.43 -2.59 -37.80
CA LEU A 55 10.40 -1.49 -36.85
C LEU A 55 10.86 -0.21 -37.53
N GLU A 56 9.97 0.77 -37.67
CA GLU A 56 10.25 2.06 -38.29
C GLU A 56 10.47 3.15 -37.24
N ARG A 57 11.54 3.92 -37.41
CA ARG A 57 11.74 5.15 -36.64
C ARG A 57 11.25 6.35 -37.44
N LYS A 58 10.21 7.04 -36.97
CA LYS A 58 9.67 8.25 -37.58
C LYS A 58 10.13 9.48 -36.78
N PRO A 59 11.00 10.35 -37.35
CA PRO A 59 11.50 11.55 -36.66
C PRO A 59 10.32 12.41 -36.13
N GLY A 60 10.40 12.82 -34.86
CA GLY A 60 9.37 13.62 -34.21
C GLY A 60 8.07 12.88 -33.79
N ILE A 61 7.89 11.64 -34.22
CA ILE A 61 6.68 10.85 -34.00
C ILE A 61 6.94 9.68 -33.04
N GLY A 62 8.05 8.95 -33.22
CA GLY A 62 8.42 7.81 -32.38
C GLY A 62 8.76 6.55 -33.19
N PHE A 63 8.56 5.39 -32.56
CA PHE A 63 8.77 4.07 -33.17
C PHE A 63 7.42 3.47 -33.55
N VAL A 64 7.33 2.89 -34.74
CA VAL A 64 6.13 2.22 -35.25
C VAL A 64 6.53 0.82 -35.68
N ALA A 65 5.87 -0.17 -35.11
CA ALA A 65 5.97 -1.56 -35.53
C ALA A 65 4.66 -1.99 -36.20
N ASN A 66 4.77 -2.72 -37.30
CA ASN A 66 3.63 -3.32 -38.00
C ASN A 66 3.83 -4.84 -38.01
N PHE A 67 3.42 -5.48 -36.94
CA PHE A 67 3.50 -6.92 -36.81
C PHE A 67 2.23 -7.58 -37.38
N THR A 68 2.39 -8.67 -38.14
CA THR A 68 1.28 -9.53 -38.55
C THR A 68 0.82 -10.39 -37.36
N ASP A 69 -0.39 -10.96 -37.45
CA ASP A 69 -0.92 -11.87 -36.42
C ASP A 69 0.01 -13.09 -36.22
N GLU A 70 0.63 -13.59 -37.29
CA GLU A 70 1.62 -14.67 -37.26
C GLU A 70 2.91 -14.24 -36.51
N GLN A 71 3.38 -13.03 -36.74
CA GLN A 71 4.54 -12.48 -36.05
C GLN A 71 4.26 -12.21 -34.57
N ILE A 72 3.06 -11.75 -34.24
CA ILE A 72 2.61 -11.59 -32.85
C ILE A 72 2.57 -12.96 -32.16
N ALA A 73 1.97 -13.98 -32.81
CA ALA A 73 1.97 -15.36 -32.31
C ALA A 73 3.39 -15.91 -32.13
N GLN A 74 4.31 -15.63 -33.08
CA GLN A 74 5.72 -16.01 -32.98
C GLN A 74 6.42 -15.33 -31.78
N ILE A 75 6.19 -14.02 -31.55
CA ILE A 75 6.69 -13.31 -30.38
C ILE A 75 6.12 -13.91 -29.08
N GLU A 76 4.85 -14.28 -29.07
CA GLU A 76 4.22 -14.95 -27.91
C GLU A 76 4.79 -16.35 -27.67
N ASP A 77 5.08 -17.12 -28.72
CA ASP A 77 5.71 -18.44 -28.59
C ASP A 77 7.16 -18.36 -28.17
N MET A 78 7.93 -17.36 -28.65
CA MET A 78 9.28 -17.07 -28.15
C MET A 78 9.28 -16.70 -26.66
N LYS A 79 8.18 -16.15 -26.15
CA LYS A 79 7.98 -15.95 -24.69
C LYS A 79 7.76 -17.27 -23.95
N LYS A 80 7.04 -18.21 -24.54
CA LYS A 80 6.79 -19.53 -23.94
C LYS A 80 8.07 -20.38 -23.87
N ASP A 81 8.95 -20.26 -24.86
CA ASP A 81 10.20 -21.03 -24.93
C ASP A 81 11.35 -20.44 -24.08
N LYS A 82 11.30 -19.15 -23.78
CA LYS A 82 12.16 -18.58 -22.72
C LYS A 82 11.54 -18.93 -21.39
N ARG A 83 12.01 -20.01 -20.74
CA ARG A 83 11.92 -20.16 -19.29
C ARG A 83 12.37 -18.84 -18.69
N THR A 84 11.41 -18.02 -18.25
CA THR A 84 11.64 -16.63 -17.80
C THR A 84 12.63 -16.72 -16.66
N VAL A 85 13.84 -16.19 -16.83
CA VAL A 85 14.81 -16.13 -15.74
C VAL A 85 14.22 -15.19 -14.70
N LEU A 86 13.68 -15.79 -13.65
CA LEU A 86 13.05 -15.04 -12.57
C LEU A 86 14.08 -14.10 -11.94
N SER A 87 13.68 -12.86 -11.67
CA SER A 87 14.47 -11.96 -10.85
C SER A 87 14.75 -12.55 -9.47
N LYS A 88 15.77 -12.08 -8.76
CA LYS A 88 16.09 -12.57 -7.41
C LYS A 88 14.86 -12.54 -6.49
N ASN A 89 14.07 -11.46 -6.51
CA ASN A 89 12.88 -11.34 -5.67
C ASN A 89 11.78 -12.37 -6.05
N GLN A 90 11.58 -12.61 -7.34
CA GLN A 90 10.63 -13.63 -7.80
C GLN A 90 11.10 -15.03 -7.42
N ARG A 91 12.39 -15.36 -7.58
CA ARG A 91 12.93 -16.64 -7.14
C ARG A 91 12.79 -16.83 -5.63
N MET A 92 13.10 -15.81 -4.83
CA MET A 92 12.92 -15.87 -3.39
C MET A 92 11.46 -16.08 -2.99
N SER A 93 10.51 -15.40 -3.66
CA SER A 93 9.08 -15.61 -3.44
C SER A 93 8.65 -17.05 -3.81
N TYR A 94 9.17 -17.58 -4.91
CA TYR A 94 8.97 -18.97 -5.32
C TYR A 94 9.49 -19.95 -4.26
N ILE A 95 10.74 -19.79 -3.84
CA ILE A 95 11.37 -20.65 -2.82
C ILE A 95 10.58 -20.57 -1.51
N MET A 96 10.20 -19.36 -1.06
CA MET A 96 9.39 -19.19 0.15
C MET A 96 8.05 -19.91 0.04
N PHE A 97 7.35 -19.77 -1.09
CA PHE A 97 6.08 -20.44 -1.30
C PHE A 97 6.22 -21.96 -1.22
N ILE A 98 7.18 -22.54 -1.93
CA ILE A 98 7.40 -23.99 -1.94
C ILE A 98 7.72 -24.50 -0.52
N LEU A 99 8.63 -23.85 0.19
CA LEU A 99 9.02 -24.25 1.54
C LEU A 99 7.87 -24.09 2.55
N LEU A 100 7.11 -22.98 2.48
CA LEU A 100 6.02 -22.70 3.41
C LEU A 100 4.76 -23.53 3.10
N SER A 101 4.52 -23.88 1.84
CA SER A 101 3.36 -24.71 1.47
C SER A 101 3.47 -26.12 2.01
N GLY A 102 4.68 -26.61 2.32
CA GLY A 102 4.89 -27.94 2.84
C GLY A 102 4.71 -29.06 1.81
N TRP A 103 4.83 -28.70 0.52
CA TRP A 103 4.97 -29.66 -0.56
C TRP A 103 6.29 -30.43 -0.35
N ASP A 104 6.38 -31.62 -0.86
CA ASP A 104 7.50 -32.55 -0.65
C ASP A 104 8.87 -31.90 -0.47
N THR A 105 9.81 -32.65 0.11
CA THR A 105 11.20 -32.23 0.38
C THR A 105 11.88 -31.72 -0.88
N TYR A 106 12.17 -30.43 -0.96
CA TYR A 106 12.88 -29.82 -2.08
C TYR A 106 14.39 -29.84 -1.86
N THR A 107 15.14 -30.20 -2.88
CA THR A 107 16.61 -30.15 -2.86
C THR A 107 17.14 -28.92 -3.59
N LEU A 108 18.39 -28.53 -3.30
CA LEU A 108 19.06 -27.47 -4.07
C LEU A 108 19.12 -27.78 -5.58
N ALA A 109 19.18 -29.07 -5.94
CA ALA A 109 19.18 -29.50 -7.33
C ALA A 109 17.81 -29.22 -8.00
N LEU A 110 16.71 -29.59 -7.34
CA LEU A 110 15.36 -29.33 -7.86
C LEU A 110 15.12 -27.83 -8.05
N PHE A 111 15.41 -27.01 -7.05
CA PHE A 111 15.30 -25.55 -7.22
C PHE A 111 16.21 -25.01 -8.34
N SER A 112 17.44 -25.55 -8.47
CA SER A 112 18.38 -25.17 -9.53
C SER A 112 17.81 -25.46 -10.93
N ASP A 113 17.22 -26.64 -11.09
CA ASP A 113 16.65 -27.10 -12.36
C ASP A 113 15.35 -26.35 -12.70
N GLU A 114 14.44 -26.15 -11.73
CA GLU A 114 13.19 -25.45 -11.94
C GLU A 114 13.37 -23.96 -12.22
N LEU A 115 14.28 -23.30 -11.48
CA LEU A 115 14.54 -21.88 -11.59
C LEU A 115 15.63 -21.52 -12.61
N ASN A 116 16.22 -22.53 -13.25
CA ASN A 116 17.25 -22.41 -14.27
C ASN A 116 18.45 -21.51 -13.84
N VAL A 117 18.91 -21.69 -12.61
CA VAL A 117 20.09 -21.02 -12.04
C VAL A 117 21.00 -22.01 -11.33
N SER A 118 22.26 -21.65 -11.09
CA SER A 118 23.21 -22.55 -10.43
C SER A 118 22.83 -22.86 -8.98
N LYS A 119 23.22 -24.05 -8.47
CA LYS A 119 23.03 -24.45 -7.06
C LYS A 119 23.61 -23.42 -6.08
N LYS A 120 24.67 -22.71 -6.46
CA LYS A 120 25.25 -21.63 -5.64
C LYS A 120 24.28 -20.47 -5.49
N VAL A 121 23.67 -20.01 -6.61
CA VAL A 121 22.66 -18.93 -6.57
C VAL A 121 21.46 -19.35 -5.72
N ILE A 122 20.99 -20.59 -5.83
CA ILE A 122 19.92 -21.12 -4.98
C ILE A 122 20.32 -21.13 -3.51
N SER A 123 21.55 -21.55 -3.19
CA SER A 123 22.03 -21.52 -1.80
C SER A 123 22.00 -20.11 -1.23
N ASP A 124 22.50 -19.12 -1.98
CA ASP A 124 22.53 -17.71 -1.58
C ASP A 124 21.09 -17.14 -1.44
N ASP A 125 20.18 -17.52 -2.34
CA ASP A 125 18.76 -17.13 -2.26
C ASP A 125 18.07 -17.76 -1.03
N ILE A 126 18.34 -19.04 -0.72
CA ILE A 126 17.80 -19.72 0.49
C ILE A 126 18.35 -19.09 1.78
N ASP A 127 19.62 -18.63 1.80
CA ASP A 127 20.16 -17.92 2.96
C ASP A 127 19.37 -16.60 3.22
N CYS A 128 19.11 -15.84 2.16
CA CYS A 128 18.26 -14.63 2.25
C CYS A 128 16.81 -14.97 2.67
N VAL A 129 16.25 -16.09 2.20
CA VAL A 129 14.92 -16.59 2.62
C VAL A 129 14.92 -16.95 4.10
N ALA A 130 15.96 -17.65 4.57
CA ALA A 130 16.10 -18.04 5.98
C ALA A 130 16.12 -16.81 6.90
N GLU A 131 16.89 -15.78 6.56
CA GLU A 131 16.93 -14.53 7.33
C GLU A 131 15.55 -13.83 7.40
N ARG A 132 14.77 -13.86 6.31
CA ARG A 132 13.42 -13.28 6.29
C ARG A 132 12.44 -14.09 7.13
N LEU A 133 12.46 -15.41 7.02
CA LEU A 133 11.55 -16.30 7.72
C LEU A 133 11.85 -16.37 9.22
N GLN A 134 13.12 -16.22 9.63
CA GLN A 134 13.51 -16.16 11.03
C GLN A 134 12.85 -15.01 11.79
N LYS A 135 12.56 -13.88 11.12
CA LYS A 135 11.80 -12.76 11.71
C LYS A 135 10.36 -13.13 12.08
N HIS A 136 9.87 -14.25 11.58
CA HIS A 136 8.55 -14.82 11.85
C HIS A 136 8.61 -16.10 12.69
N ASN A 137 9.74 -16.36 13.37
CA ASN A 137 9.99 -17.58 14.15
C ASN A 137 9.90 -18.86 13.29
N ILE A 138 10.20 -18.77 11.99
CA ILE A 138 10.24 -19.91 11.07
C ILE A 138 11.70 -20.21 10.73
N THR A 139 12.13 -21.44 11.00
CA THR A 139 13.50 -21.89 10.75
C THR A 139 13.58 -22.67 9.44
N VAL A 140 14.53 -22.32 8.58
CA VAL A 140 14.86 -23.10 7.37
C VAL A 140 15.92 -24.13 7.70
N ASN A 141 15.61 -25.39 7.50
CA ASN A 141 16.51 -26.52 7.77
C ASN A 141 17.07 -27.06 6.44
N ARG A 142 18.36 -27.46 6.47
CA ARG A 142 19.05 -28.13 5.36
C ARG A 142 19.63 -29.44 5.89
N VAL A 143 19.08 -30.54 5.45
CA VAL A 143 19.51 -31.86 5.92
C VAL A 143 19.96 -32.72 4.74
N ALA A 144 21.18 -33.25 4.81
CA ALA A 144 21.72 -34.12 3.77
C ALA A 144 20.80 -35.33 3.57
N GLY A 145 20.42 -35.60 2.34
CA GLY A 145 19.49 -36.69 1.99
C GLY A 145 18.00 -36.36 2.19
N HIS A 146 17.65 -35.29 2.92
CA HIS A 146 16.28 -34.87 3.15
C HIS A 146 15.94 -33.53 2.47
N GLY A 147 16.95 -32.79 1.98
CA GLY A 147 16.73 -31.50 1.29
C GLY A 147 16.56 -30.31 2.21
N VAL A 148 15.72 -29.34 1.77
CA VAL A 148 15.44 -28.08 2.45
C VAL A 148 13.96 -28.07 2.84
N PHE A 149 13.68 -27.72 4.08
CA PHE A 149 12.32 -27.61 4.62
C PHE A 149 12.26 -26.58 5.75
N VAL A 150 11.06 -26.17 6.14
CA VAL A 150 10.85 -25.23 7.23
C VAL A 150 10.23 -25.89 8.46
N THR A 151 10.56 -25.34 9.63
CA THR A 151 9.90 -25.66 10.90
C THR A 151 9.48 -24.35 11.57
N GLY A 152 8.29 -24.35 12.15
CA GLY A 152 7.68 -23.20 12.82
C GLY A 152 6.25 -23.56 13.22
N ASP A 153 5.61 -22.68 13.98
CA ASP A 153 4.19 -22.84 14.27
C ASP A 153 3.34 -22.55 13.01
N GLU A 154 2.21 -23.25 12.90
CA GLU A 154 1.37 -23.18 11.71
C GLU A 154 0.77 -21.78 11.48
N PHE A 155 0.47 -21.04 12.54
CA PHE A 155 -0.06 -19.68 12.43
C PHE A 155 0.97 -18.72 11.81
N SER A 156 2.22 -18.79 12.26
CA SER A 156 3.34 -18.05 11.68
C SER A 156 3.61 -18.43 10.22
N ILE A 157 3.49 -19.71 9.87
CA ILE A 157 3.61 -20.20 8.48
C ILE A 157 2.53 -19.59 7.60
N ARG A 158 1.26 -19.55 8.03
CA ARG A 158 0.15 -18.95 7.27
C ARG A 158 0.33 -17.44 7.09
N LYS A 159 0.79 -16.73 8.12
CA LYS A 159 1.13 -15.30 8.01
C LYS A 159 2.25 -15.06 7.00
N ALA A 160 3.29 -15.88 7.03
CA ALA A 160 4.39 -15.79 6.07
C ALA A 160 3.94 -16.10 4.63
N LEU A 161 3.08 -17.12 4.43
CA LEU A 161 2.47 -17.41 3.13
C LEU A 161 1.71 -16.19 2.58
N LYS A 162 0.89 -15.56 3.40
CA LYS A 162 0.14 -14.36 2.99
C LYS A 162 1.06 -13.21 2.63
N LYS A 163 2.11 -12.98 3.42
CA LYS A 163 3.03 -11.86 3.27
C LYS A 163 3.96 -12.00 2.06
N TYR A 164 4.52 -13.18 1.85
CA TYR A 164 5.60 -13.39 0.89
C TYR A 164 5.17 -14.00 -0.44
N CYS A 165 3.98 -14.62 -0.51
CA CYS A 165 3.44 -15.15 -1.76
C CYS A 165 2.74 -14.04 -2.56
N VAL A 166 3.55 -13.15 -3.13
CA VAL A 166 3.10 -11.94 -3.86
C VAL A 166 3.25 -12.06 -5.39
N PHE A 167 3.70 -13.21 -5.89
CA PHE A 167 3.81 -13.52 -7.31
C PHE A 167 3.07 -14.83 -7.63
N PRO A 168 2.39 -14.92 -8.77
CA PRO A 168 1.79 -16.18 -9.24
C PRO A 168 2.90 -17.14 -9.67
N ILE A 169 2.81 -18.39 -9.18
CA ILE A 169 3.83 -19.43 -9.43
C ILE A 169 3.39 -20.38 -10.55
N GLY A 170 2.08 -20.53 -10.78
CA GLY A 170 1.52 -21.34 -11.85
C GLY A 170 1.34 -20.59 -13.17
N ASN A 171 0.76 -21.29 -14.15
CA ASN A 171 0.59 -20.80 -15.52
C ASN A 171 -0.88 -20.47 -15.89
N HIS A 172 -1.79 -20.43 -14.92
CA HIS A 172 -3.18 -20.05 -15.19
C HIS A 172 -3.24 -18.57 -15.56
N LYS A 173 -3.66 -18.29 -16.78
CA LYS A 173 -3.78 -16.94 -17.31
C LYS A 173 -5.14 -16.35 -16.93
N ILE A 174 -5.13 -15.31 -16.13
CA ILE A 174 -6.31 -14.53 -15.76
C ILE A 174 -6.33 -13.28 -16.63
N THR A 175 -7.41 -13.07 -17.37
CA THR A 175 -7.59 -11.88 -18.22
C THR A 175 -8.57 -10.87 -17.64
N LYS A 176 -9.50 -11.35 -16.81
CA LYS A 176 -10.49 -10.54 -16.09
C LYS A 176 -10.75 -11.20 -14.73
N PRO A 177 -10.72 -10.46 -13.63
CA PRO A 177 -11.02 -11.02 -12.32
C PRO A 177 -12.52 -11.42 -12.21
N ILE A 178 -12.79 -12.41 -11.37
CA ILE A 178 -14.15 -12.90 -11.11
C ILE A 178 -14.97 -11.89 -10.30
N ASP A 179 -14.32 -11.15 -9.41
CA ASP A 179 -14.92 -10.09 -8.59
C ASP A 179 -14.21 -8.75 -8.87
N TYR A 180 -14.97 -7.67 -9.01
CA TYR A 180 -14.44 -6.33 -9.32
C TYR A 180 -13.53 -5.75 -8.22
N ARG A 181 -13.64 -6.24 -6.99
CA ARG A 181 -12.76 -5.86 -5.86
C ARG A 181 -11.35 -6.44 -5.98
N LEU A 182 -11.15 -7.45 -6.84
CA LEU A 182 -9.86 -8.10 -7.08
C LEU A 182 -9.20 -7.53 -8.33
N SER A 183 -7.89 -7.37 -8.31
CA SER A 183 -7.13 -7.15 -9.54
C SER A 183 -6.83 -8.50 -10.23
N VAL A 184 -6.49 -8.45 -11.51
CA VAL A 184 -5.99 -9.61 -12.26
C VAL A 184 -4.81 -10.28 -11.54
N LEU A 185 -3.95 -9.48 -10.90
CA LEU A 185 -2.81 -9.98 -10.14
C LEU A 185 -3.24 -10.69 -8.85
N ASP A 186 -4.20 -10.12 -8.10
CA ASP A 186 -4.72 -10.72 -6.88
C ASP A 186 -5.30 -12.12 -7.16
N GLU A 187 -6.18 -12.22 -8.16
CA GLU A 187 -6.75 -13.50 -8.58
C GLU A 187 -5.68 -14.46 -9.09
N SER A 188 -4.75 -13.96 -9.92
CA SER A 188 -3.67 -14.78 -10.45
C SER A 188 -2.80 -15.38 -9.34
N ILE A 189 -2.49 -14.61 -8.30
CA ILE A 189 -1.75 -15.11 -7.13
C ILE A 189 -2.57 -16.18 -6.41
N CYS A 190 -3.84 -15.94 -6.12
CA CYS A 190 -4.67 -16.90 -5.40
C CYS A 190 -4.86 -18.20 -6.19
N VAL A 191 -5.20 -18.12 -7.47
CA VAL A 191 -5.46 -19.28 -8.32
C VAL A 191 -4.20 -20.11 -8.56
N ASN A 192 -3.07 -19.45 -8.86
CA ASN A 192 -1.84 -20.15 -9.19
C ASN A 192 -1.12 -20.72 -7.99
N ASN A 193 -1.21 -20.05 -6.82
CA ASN A 193 -0.48 -20.49 -5.63
C ASN A 193 -1.33 -21.40 -4.74
N PHE A 194 -2.61 -21.09 -4.58
CA PHE A 194 -3.47 -21.83 -3.63
C PHE A 194 -4.51 -22.72 -4.30
N GLY A 195 -4.63 -22.66 -5.62
CA GLY A 195 -5.55 -23.47 -6.42
C GLY A 195 -6.90 -22.79 -6.67
N ARG A 196 -7.42 -22.96 -7.89
CA ARG A 196 -8.70 -22.37 -8.33
C ARG A 196 -9.88 -22.79 -7.44
N ASP A 197 -9.96 -24.06 -7.08
CA ASP A 197 -11.04 -24.57 -6.23
C ASP A 197 -11.06 -23.92 -4.85
N ASN A 198 -9.89 -23.75 -4.22
CA ASN A 198 -9.79 -23.07 -2.94
C ASN A 198 -10.16 -21.58 -3.06
N PHE A 199 -9.75 -20.94 -4.17
CA PHE A 199 -10.06 -19.54 -4.42
C PHE A 199 -11.55 -19.28 -4.62
N GLU A 200 -12.22 -20.08 -5.47
CA GLU A 200 -13.66 -19.95 -5.72
C GLU A 200 -14.47 -20.20 -4.44
N ARG A 201 -14.08 -21.20 -3.63
CA ARG A 201 -14.72 -21.49 -2.34
C ARG A 201 -14.52 -20.37 -1.32
N ALA A 202 -13.33 -19.78 -1.26
CA ALA A 202 -13.05 -18.65 -0.38
C ALA A 202 -13.94 -17.43 -0.73
N ILE A 203 -14.08 -17.11 -2.03
CA ILE A 203 -15.00 -16.05 -2.47
C ILE A 203 -16.44 -16.36 -2.07
N GLN A 204 -16.93 -17.55 -2.40
CA GLN A 204 -18.30 -17.95 -2.08
C GLN A 204 -18.60 -17.89 -0.58
N THR A 205 -17.63 -18.22 0.27
CA THR A 205 -17.79 -18.12 1.72
C THR A 205 -17.95 -16.66 2.16
N VAL A 206 -17.09 -15.74 1.66
CA VAL A 206 -17.19 -14.32 2.01
C VAL A 206 -18.50 -13.71 1.49
N GLU A 207 -18.88 -14.00 0.24
CA GLU A 207 -20.14 -13.53 -0.36
C GLU A 207 -21.38 -14.07 0.39
N ALA A 208 -21.33 -15.31 0.90
CA ALA A 208 -22.42 -15.88 1.67
C ALA A 208 -22.67 -15.09 2.97
N ILE A 209 -21.58 -14.67 3.65
CA ILE A 209 -21.66 -13.84 4.85
C ILE A 209 -22.16 -12.43 4.52
N GLU A 210 -21.64 -11.80 3.47
CA GLU A 210 -22.11 -10.48 3.01
C GLU A 210 -23.61 -10.49 2.72
N LYS A 211 -24.09 -11.55 2.08
CA LYS A 211 -25.49 -11.72 1.73
C LYS A 211 -26.39 -11.99 2.96
N GLU A 212 -25.95 -12.85 3.87
CA GLU A 212 -26.72 -13.24 5.05
C GLU A 212 -26.99 -12.06 5.97
N TYR A 213 -25.96 -11.24 6.19
CA TYR A 213 -26.01 -10.09 7.11
C TYR A 213 -26.25 -8.75 6.42
N ASN A 214 -26.46 -8.75 5.08
CA ASN A 214 -26.64 -7.54 4.27
C ASN A 214 -25.52 -6.50 4.48
N ILE A 215 -24.27 -6.97 4.56
CA ILE A 215 -23.07 -6.15 4.73
C ILE A 215 -22.23 -6.17 3.47
N VAL A 216 -21.29 -5.23 3.37
CA VAL A 216 -20.27 -5.21 2.31
C VAL A 216 -18.92 -4.91 2.95
N TYR A 217 -17.97 -5.83 2.81
CA TYR A 217 -16.60 -5.59 3.23
C TYR A 217 -15.90 -4.58 2.32
N THR A 218 -14.98 -3.82 2.88
CA THR A 218 -14.10 -2.97 2.07
C THR A 218 -13.26 -3.83 1.12
N ASP A 219 -12.87 -3.28 -0.05
CA ASP A 219 -12.12 -4.04 -1.06
C ASP A 219 -10.85 -4.67 -0.48
N TYR A 220 -10.12 -3.97 0.39
CA TYR A 220 -8.91 -4.50 1.01
C TYR A 220 -9.20 -5.59 2.04
N SER A 221 -10.33 -5.51 2.77
CA SER A 221 -10.76 -6.55 3.70
C SER A 221 -11.23 -7.79 2.95
N PHE A 222 -12.04 -7.62 1.91
CA PHE A 222 -12.46 -8.71 1.03
C PHE A 222 -11.25 -9.48 0.47
N LYS A 223 -10.27 -8.77 -0.12
CA LYS A 223 -9.02 -9.37 -0.61
C LYS A 223 -8.26 -10.13 0.46
N ALA A 224 -8.18 -9.56 1.66
CA ALA A 224 -7.50 -10.20 2.78
C ALA A 224 -8.21 -11.48 3.21
N CYS A 225 -9.54 -11.43 3.44
CA CYS A 225 -10.35 -12.60 3.80
C CYS A 225 -10.20 -13.71 2.77
N VAL A 226 -10.41 -13.41 1.48
CA VAL A 226 -10.27 -14.40 0.40
C VAL A 226 -8.89 -15.04 0.43
N LYS A 227 -7.82 -14.26 0.55
CA LYS A 227 -6.45 -14.81 0.57
C LYS A 227 -6.16 -15.66 1.81
N TYR A 228 -6.61 -15.22 3.00
CA TYR A 228 -6.45 -16.01 4.23
C TYR A 228 -7.25 -17.32 4.18
N LEU A 229 -8.48 -17.30 3.69
CA LEU A 229 -9.29 -18.50 3.51
C LEU A 229 -8.70 -19.46 2.45
N CYS A 230 -8.16 -18.94 1.35
CA CYS A 230 -7.41 -19.75 0.38
C CYS A 230 -6.24 -20.50 1.03
N ILE A 231 -5.47 -19.80 1.87
CA ILE A 231 -4.35 -20.39 2.60
C ILE A 231 -4.85 -21.44 3.59
N GLN A 232 -5.91 -21.15 4.36
CA GLN A 232 -6.50 -22.08 5.30
C GLN A 232 -6.98 -23.34 4.60
N LEU A 233 -7.78 -23.21 3.53
CA LEU A 233 -8.28 -24.35 2.76
C LEU A 233 -7.13 -25.22 2.22
N LEU A 234 -6.08 -24.60 1.69
CA LEU A 234 -4.90 -25.32 1.22
C LEU A 234 -4.25 -26.10 2.37
N ARG A 235 -3.96 -25.43 3.48
CA ARG A 235 -3.22 -26.01 4.62
C ARG A 235 -4.01 -27.12 5.32
N VAL A 236 -5.31 -26.91 5.55
CA VAL A 236 -6.20 -27.92 6.15
C VAL A 236 -6.27 -29.18 5.27
N ARG A 237 -6.43 -29.02 3.95
CA ARG A 237 -6.47 -30.14 3.00
C ARG A 237 -5.16 -30.92 2.90
N MET A 238 -4.04 -30.27 3.20
CA MET A 238 -2.72 -30.90 3.28
C MET A 238 -2.45 -31.53 4.67
N GLY A 239 -3.38 -31.43 5.61
CA GLY A 239 -3.23 -31.98 6.97
C GLY A 239 -2.40 -31.10 7.92
N HIS A 240 -2.07 -29.88 7.53
CA HIS A 240 -1.38 -28.91 8.38
C HIS A 240 -2.40 -28.10 9.19
N LEU A 241 -2.83 -28.66 10.31
CA LEU A 241 -3.83 -28.05 11.18
C LEU A 241 -3.17 -27.18 12.26
N LEU A 242 -3.86 -26.08 12.60
CA LEU A 242 -3.56 -25.33 13.82
C LEU A 242 -3.84 -26.22 15.04
N LYS A 243 -2.89 -26.31 15.95
CA LYS A 243 -2.93 -27.20 17.12
C LYS A 243 -2.89 -26.45 18.44
N GLU A 244 -2.27 -25.28 18.45
CA GLU A 244 -2.13 -24.46 19.64
C GLU A 244 -3.16 -23.33 19.61
N ASN A 245 -3.70 -23.02 20.78
CA ASN A 245 -4.65 -21.92 20.92
C ASN A 245 -4.00 -20.61 20.42
N ILE A 246 -4.58 -20.03 19.40
CA ILE A 246 -4.19 -18.70 18.96
C ILE A 246 -4.77 -17.76 20.01
N ALA A 247 -3.95 -17.30 20.94
CA ALA A 247 -4.24 -16.47 22.12
C ALA A 247 -5.70 -16.02 22.25
N GLU A 248 -6.32 -16.33 23.37
CA GLU A 248 -7.73 -16.15 23.71
C GLU A 248 -8.36 -14.93 23.04
N CYS A 249 -9.33 -15.19 22.15
CA CYS A 249 -10.08 -14.20 21.40
C CYS A 249 -11.52 -14.08 21.89
N GLU A 250 -11.87 -14.77 22.97
CA GLU A 250 -13.23 -14.86 23.50
C GLU A 250 -13.86 -13.48 23.81
N GLU A 251 -13.03 -12.45 24.01
CA GLU A 251 -13.49 -11.10 24.33
C GLU A 251 -13.94 -10.25 23.13
N TYR A 252 -13.66 -10.69 21.87
CA TYR A 252 -13.70 -9.79 20.71
C TYR A 252 -14.67 -10.20 19.60
N ILE A 253 -15.32 -11.35 19.68
CA ILE A 253 -15.98 -11.96 18.54
C ILE A 253 -17.48 -12.15 18.81
N ASN A 254 -18.28 -11.78 17.81
CA ASN A 254 -19.68 -12.14 17.78
C ASN A 254 -19.80 -13.59 17.29
N GLU A 255 -20.22 -14.48 18.21
CA GLU A 255 -20.36 -15.91 17.94
C GLU A 255 -21.31 -16.21 16.76
N GLU A 256 -22.30 -15.37 16.49
CA GLU A 256 -23.31 -15.62 15.46
C GLU A 256 -22.71 -15.58 14.04
N ILE A 257 -22.01 -14.49 13.70
CA ILE A 257 -21.37 -14.36 12.37
C ILE A 257 -20.27 -15.37 12.20
N THR A 258 -19.51 -15.59 13.23
CA THR A 258 -18.42 -16.53 13.27
C THR A 258 -18.89 -17.95 13.03
N ASN A 259 -19.90 -18.41 13.80
CA ASN A 259 -20.49 -19.73 13.61
C ASN A 259 -21.03 -19.90 12.19
N LYS A 260 -21.66 -18.85 11.62
CA LYS A 260 -22.14 -18.87 10.24
C LYS A 260 -21.00 -18.94 9.23
N ALA A 261 -19.93 -18.19 9.43
CA ALA A 261 -18.75 -18.22 8.58
C ALA A 261 -18.07 -19.61 8.60
N VAL A 262 -17.97 -20.22 9.77
CA VAL A 262 -17.47 -21.60 9.92
C VAL A 262 -18.37 -22.59 9.21
N GLU A 263 -19.69 -22.54 9.45
CA GLU A 263 -20.68 -23.42 8.80
C GLU A 263 -20.56 -23.36 7.27
N GLU A 264 -20.54 -22.14 6.70
CA GLU A 264 -20.45 -21.96 5.26
C GLU A 264 -19.07 -22.41 4.72
N LEU A 265 -17.97 -22.15 5.43
CA LEU A 265 -16.64 -22.59 5.01
C LEU A 265 -16.52 -24.13 5.04
N GLU A 266 -17.03 -24.80 6.07
CA GLU A 266 -17.02 -26.27 6.14
C GLU A 266 -17.88 -26.89 5.03
N LYS A 267 -19.08 -26.35 4.81
CA LYS A 267 -20.01 -26.79 3.77
C LYS A 267 -19.48 -26.56 2.35
N ILE A 268 -19.08 -25.33 2.03
CA ILE A 268 -18.53 -24.95 0.72
C ILE A 268 -17.16 -25.58 0.53
N GLY A 269 -16.31 -25.54 1.54
CA GLY A 269 -14.97 -26.10 1.55
C GLY A 269 -14.94 -27.62 1.51
N LYS A 270 -16.01 -28.30 1.92
CA LYS A 270 -16.07 -29.75 2.13
C LYS A 270 -14.92 -30.24 3.01
N ILE A 271 -14.73 -29.57 4.12
CA ILE A 271 -13.71 -29.82 5.13
C ILE A 271 -14.36 -29.88 6.51
N GLU A 272 -13.67 -30.45 7.47
CA GLU A 272 -14.00 -30.42 8.90
C GLU A 272 -12.93 -29.61 9.62
N LEU A 273 -13.32 -28.62 10.40
CA LEU A 273 -12.43 -27.74 11.13
C LEU A 273 -12.41 -28.13 12.62
N ASN A 274 -11.21 -28.23 13.22
CA ASN A 274 -11.11 -28.29 14.67
C ASN A 274 -11.38 -26.92 15.31
N ASP A 275 -11.53 -26.85 16.64
CA ASP A 275 -11.90 -25.62 17.33
C ASP A 275 -10.89 -24.48 17.10
N VAL A 276 -9.59 -24.79 16.98
CA VAL A 276 -8.55 -23.79 16.71
C VAL A 276 -8.65 -23.22 15.27
N GLU A 277 -9.00 -24.07 14.32
CA GLU A 277 -9.26 -23.64 12.93
C GLU A 277 -10.51 -22.79 12.83
N LYS A 278 -11.57 -23.14 13.59
CA LYS A 278 -12.80 -22.32 13.69
C LYS A 278 -12.46 -20.95 14.25
N HIS A 279 -11.70 -20.92 15.33
CA HIS A 279 -11.23 -19.67 15.91
C HIS A 279 -10.37 -18.83 14.95
N TYR A 280 -9.61 -19.47 14.06
CA TYR A 280 -8.87 -18.74 13.00
C TYR A 280 -9.83 -18.10 11.99
N VAL A 281 -10.94 -18.74 11.63
CA VAL A 281 -12.01 -18.13 10.81
C VAL A 281 -12.57 -16.88 11.49
N ASP A 282 -12.80 -16.98 12.81
CA ASP A 282 -13.28 -15.86 13.63
C ASP A 282 -12.37 -14.65 13.49
N ILE A 283 -11.08 -14.85 13.72
CA ILE A 283 -10.09 -13.79 13.60
C ILE A 283 -10.09 -13.16 12.20
N ILE A 284 -10.21 -13.97 11.14
CA ILE A 284 -10.24 -13.47 9.76
C ILE A 284 -11.44 -12.53 9.56
N PHE A 285 -12.65 -12.95 9.95
CA PHE A 285 -13.86 -12.15 9.72
C PHE A 285 -13.95 -10.95 10.68
N ALA A 286 -13.57 -11.11 11.95
CA ALA A 286 -13.53 -10.01 12.91
C ALA A 286 -12.47 -8.94 12.54
N SER A 287 -11.43 -9.31 11.79
CA SER A 287 -10.42 -8.39 11.27
C SER A 287 -10.85 -7.61 10.02
N ALA A 288 -12.03 -7.91 9.47
CA ALA A 288 -12.51 -7.34 8.22
C ALA A 288 -13.34 -6.07 8.46
N ALA A 289 -12.88 -4.94 7.93
CA ALA A 289 -13.61 -3.68 7.99
C ALA A 289 -14.70 -3.62 6.91
N MET A 290 -15.85 -3.02 7.24
CA MET A 290 -17.03 -2.90 6.38
C MET A 290 -17.11 -1.52 5.73
N GLN A 291 -17.82 -1.41 4.58
CA GLN A 291 -17.95 -0.16 3.84
C GLN A 291 -18.99 0.81 4.40
N ARG A 292 -19.99 0.33 5.16
CA ARG A 292 -21.13 1.15 5.61
C ARG A 292 -21.19 1.30 7.11
N ALA A 293 -21.38 2.54 7.55
CA ALA A 293 -21.65 2.91 8.94
C ALA A 293 -23.13 2.77 9.35
N GLU A 294 -24.02 2.30 8.45
CA GLU A 294 -25.48 2.20 8.70
C GLU A 294 -25.92 0.85 9.29
N VAL A 295 -24.99 -0.08 9.42
CA VAL A 295 -25.28 -1.36 10.10
C VAL A 295 -24.99 -1.14 11.58
N GLU A 296 -25.88 -1.61 12.44
CA GLU A 296 -25.63 -1.67 13.88
C GLU A 296 -24.42 -2.57 14.13
N PHE A 297 -23.24 -1.96 14.23
CA PHE A 297 -21.95 -2.65 14.41
C PHE A 297 -21.92 -3.51 15.67
N GLU A 298 -22.80 -3.23 16.64
CA GLU A 298 -23.04 -4.02 17.85
C GLU A 298 -23.32 -5.50 17.54
N GLN A 299 -23.84 -5.82 16.35
CA GLN A 299 -24.10 -7.21 15.94
C GLN A 299 -22.84 -8.00 15.59
N PHE A 300 -21.69 -7.33 15.39
CA PHE A 300 -20.48 -7.95 14.87
C PHE A 300 -19.37 -8.17 15.90
N HIS A 301 -19.51 -7.59 17.09
CA HIS A 301 -18.53 -7.70 18.16
C HIS A 301 -19.22 -7.84 19.50
N ASN A 302 -18.54 -8.40 20.48
CA ASN A 302 -19.01 -8.48 21.85
C ASN A 302 -19.16 -7.06 22.43
N GLU A 303 -20.24 -6.79 23.20
CA GLU A 303 -20.52 -5.48 23.81
C GLU A 303 -19.31 -4.89 24.55
N GLY A 304 -18.59 -5.69 25.34
CA GLY A 304 -17.42 -5.21 26.09
C GLY A 304 -16.25 -4.76 25.22
N PHE A 305 -16.07 -5.34 24.04
CA PHE A 305 -15.05 -4.91 23.10
C PHE A 305 -15.45 -3.63 22.37
N TYR A 306 -16.73 -3.48 22.06
CA TYR A 306 -17.27 -2.24 21.49
C TYR A 306 -17.07 -1.07 22.43
N ASP A 307 -17.48 -1.20 23.68
CA ASP A 307 -17.31 -0.18 24.70
C ASP A 307 -15.84 0.23 24.86
N LEU A 308 -14.93 -0.75 24.82
CA LEU A 308 -13.50 -0.48 24.86
C LEU A 308 -13.03 0.26 23.61
N SER A 309 -13.44 -0.20 22.43
CA SER A 309 -13.06 0.39 21.15
C SER A 309 -13.59 1.83 21.02
N ASP A 310 -14.81 2.08 21.41
CA ASP A 310 -15.43 3.41 21.43
C ASP A 310 -14.69 4.36 22.38
N LYS A 311 -14.39 3.89 23.58
CA LYS A 311 -13.59 4.66 24.56
C LYS A 311 -12.21 5.00 23.99
N VAL A 312 -11.53 4.04 23.33
CA VAL A 312 -10.22 4.29 22.72
C VAL A 312 -10.34 5.23 21.54
N CYS A 313 -11.43 5.15 20.77
CA CYS A 313 -11.72 6.11 19.70
C CYS A 313 -11.81 7.53 20.23
N ASP A 314 -12.59 7.73 21.31
CA ASP A 314 -12.74 9.03 21.95
C ASP A 314 -11.40 9.57 22.48
N GLU A 315 -10.59 8.73 23.17
CA GLU A 315 -9.24 9.07 23.63
C GLU A 315 -8.32 9.47 22.46
N MET A 316 -8.40 8.77 21.30
CA MET A 316 -7.62 9.11 20.11
C MET A 316 -8.07 10.42 19.46
N LEU A 317 -9.38 10.68 19.40
CA LEU A 317 -9.94 11.91 18.85
C LEU A 317 -9.56 13.12 19.69
N GLU A 318 -9.68 13.03 21.02
CA GLU A 318 -9.24 14.09 21.94
C GLU A 318 -7.75 14.36 21.77
N TYR A 319 -6.92 13.31 21.80
CA TYR A 319 -5.48 13.42 21.64
C TYR A 319 -5.05 14.06 20.30
N MET A 320 -5.66 13.65 19.18
CA MET A 320 -5.36 14.25 17.89
C MET A 320 -5.91 15.68 17.79
N SER A 321 -7.02 15.97 18.45
CA SER A 321 -7.56 17.33 18.52
C SER A 321 -6.61 18.27 19.26
N GLU A 322 -6.02 17.81 20.35
CA GLU A 322 -5.01 18.57 21.10
C GLU A 322 -3.74 18.80 20.26
N ILE A 323 -3.18 17.74 19.65
CA ILE A 323 -1.94 17.85 18.87
C ILE A 323 -2.11 18.75 17.66
N LEU A 324 -3.24 18.63 16.95
CA LEU A 324 -3.45 19.34 15.68
C LEU A 324 -4.21 20.66 15.86
N ASN A 325 -4.61 21.01 17.10
CA ASN A 325 -5.44 22.16 17.42
C ASN A 325 -6.70 22.25 16.54
N ILE A 326 -7.31 21.10 16.25
CA ILE A 326 -8.50 20.95 15.40
C ILE A 326 -9.52 20.15 16.20
N ASN A 327 -10.76 20.65 16.32
CA ASN A 327 -11.81 19.90 16.99
C ASN A 327 -12.30 18.73 16.10
N PHE A 328 -11.77 17.54 16.35
CA PHE A 328 -12.19 16.31 15.68
C PHE A 328 -13.37 15.61 16.39
N VAL A 329 -13.58 15.91 17.66
CA VAL A 329 -14.63 15.25 18.49
C VAL A 329 -16.03 15.58 17.99
N GLU A 330 -16.24 16.80 17.46
CA GLU A 330 -17.52 17.23 16.90
C GLU A 330 -17.72 16.87 15.41
N ASN A 331 -16.77 16.12 14.82
CA ASN A 331 -16.88 15.68 13.42
C ASN A 331 -17.55 14.29 13.36
N ASP A 332 -18.88 14.25 13.34
CA ASP A 332 -19.68 13.02 13.32
C ASP A 332 -19.23 12.01 12.26
N LEU A 333 -18.85 12.50 11.06
CA LEU A 333 -18.42 11.61 10.00
C LEU A 333 -17.07 10.95 10.31
N LEU A 334 -16.13 11.67 10.91
CA LEU A 334 -14.86 11.11 11.36
C LEU A 334 -15.08 10.13 12.51
N VAL A 335 -15.84 10.54 13.52
CA VAL A 335 -16.17 9.73 14.71
C VAL A 335 -16.77 8.39 14.26
N ASN A 336 -17.85 8.42 13.47
CA ASN A 336 -18.51 7.22 12.99
C ASN A 336 -17.59 6.34 12.12
N SER A 337 -16.75 6.97 11.27
CA SER A 337 -15.81 6.23 10.44
C SER A 337 -14.71 5.55 11.24
N LEU A 338 -14.19 6.20 12.28
CA LEU A 338 -13.18 5.62 13.17
C LEU A 338 -13.77 4.52 14.05
N LYS A 339 -14.96 4.72 14.61
CA LYS A 339 -15.68 3.69 15.38
C LYS A 339 -15.93 2.43 14.54
N ALA A 340 -16.20 2.58 13.25
CA ALA A 340 -16.33 1.46 12.33
C ALA A 340 -14.99 0.79 11.96
N PHE A 341 -13.90 1.55 11.94
CA PHE A 341 -12.58 1.07 11.51
C PHE A 341 -11.76 0.42 12.64
N LEU A 342 -11.77 1.04 13.83
CA LEU A 342 -10.86 0.70 14.92
C LEU A 342 -11.03 -0.74 15.46
N PRO A 343 -12.25 -1.30 15.64
CA PRO A 343 -12.40 -2.67 16.12
C PRO A 343 -11.63 -3.66 15.25
N ALA A 344 -11.86 -3.62 13.94
CA ALA A 344 -11.16 -4.48 13.01
C ALA A 344 -9.63 -4.22 12.98
N SER A 345 -9.21 -2.95 13.12
CA SER A 345 -7.80 -2.56 13.17
C SER A 345 -7.09 -3.09 14.41
N PHE A 346 -7.75 -3.08 15.56
CA PHE A 346 -7.20 -3.65 16.80
C PHE A 346 -7.02 -5.16 16.69
N ILE A 347 -8.01 -5.87 16.15
CA ILE A 347 -7.92 -7.32 15.93
C ILE A 347 -6.77 -7.62 14.95
N ARG A 348 -6.68 -6.91 13.82
CA ARG A 348 -5.58 -7.08 12.87
C ARG A 348 -4.22 -6.89 13.53
N THR A 349 -4.08 -5.85 14.32
CA THR A 349 -2.82 -5.54 15.00
C THR A 349 -2.48 -6.61 16.03
N LYS A 350 -3.43 -7.01 16.88
CA LYS A 350 -3.24 -8.02 17.93
C LYS A 350 -2.81 -9.36 17.36
N TYR A 351 -3.46 -9.82 16.30
CA TYR A 351 -3.18 -11.14 15.70
C TYR A 351 -2.17 -11.10 14.54
N GLY A 352 -1.68 -9.91 14.17
CA GLY A 352 -0.76 -9.75 13.04
C GLY A 352 -1.39 -10.12 11.70
N ILE A 353 -2.69 -9.84 11.54
CA ILE A 353 -3.41 -9.95 10.28
C ILE A 353 -3.08 -8.73 9.43
N GLU A 354 -2.26 -8.88 8.43
CA GLU A 354 -1.83 -7.75 7.60
C GLU A 354 -2.83 -7.45 6.48
N ILE A 355 -3.21 -6.20 6.33
CA ILE A 355 -3.88 -5.66 5.14
C ILE A 355 -2.95 -4.70 4.42
N SER A 356 -3.20 -4.45 3.15
CA SER A 356 -2.38 -3.53 2.35
C SER A 356 -3.20 -2.31 1.97
N ASN A 357 -2.74 -1.12 2.35
CA ASN A 357 -3.29 0.12 1.81
C ASN A 357 -2.61 0.42 0.47
N PRO A 358 -3.34 0.43 -0.65
CA PRO A 358 -2.76 0.74 -1.95
C PRO A 358 -2.23 2.17 -2.04
N PHE A 359 -2.75 3.09 -1.22
CA PHE A 359 -2.39 4.51 -1.19
C PHE A 359 -1.25 4.83 -0.21
N LEU A 360 -0.58 3.83 0.40
CA LEU A 360 0.46 4.07 1.41
C LEU A 360 1.55 5.03 0.92
N TYR A 361 2.03 4.87 -0.32
CA TYR A 361 3.06 5.75 -0.88
C TYR A 361 2.54 7.16 -1.15
N ASP A 362 1.32 7.28 -1.67
CA ASP A 362 0.68 8.57 -1.92
C ASP A 362 0.43 9.31 -0.60
N VAL A 363 -0.01 8.60 0.43
CA VAL A 363 -0.19 9.16 1.79
C VAL A 363 1.13 9.65 2.37
N LYS A 364 2.20 8.87 2.24
CA LYS A 364 3.55 9.28 2.68
C LYS A 364 4.09 10.48 1.92
N GLU A 365 3.76 10.64 0.65
CA GLU A 365 4.24 11.74 -0.18
C GLU A 365 3.37 12.98 -0.04
N MET A 366 2.04 12.84 -0.10
CA MET A 366 1.10 13.97 -0.15
C MET A 366 0.65 14.45 1.24
N TYR A 367 0.64 13.55 2.22
CA TYR A 367 0.15 13.80 3.59
C TYR A 367 1.19 13.44 4.64
N SER A 368 2.47 13.69 4.36
CA SER A 368 3.61 13.27 5.19
C SER A 368 3.50 13.72 6.66
N GLY A 369 3.04 14.94 6.91
CA GLY A 369 2.88 15.48 8.26
C GLY A 369 1.80 14.75 9.05
N ILE A 370 0.60 14.58 8.48
CA ILE A 370 -0.50 13.83 9.10
C ILE A 370 -0.09 12.37 9.31
N PHE A 371 0.55 11.76 8.30
CA PHE A 371 1.03 10.39 8.42
C PHE A 371 2.03 10.24 9.58
N ALA A 372 2.98 11.16 9.71
CA ALA A 372 3.92 11.17 10.84
C ALA A 372 3.19 11.35 12.18
N THR A 373 2.21 12.26 12.25
CA THR A 373 1.43 12.50 13.47
C THR A 373 0.61 11.27 13.87
N THR A 374 0.04 10.51 12.93
CA THR A 374 -0.74 9.31 13.26
C THR A 374 0.11 8.23 13.94
N PHE A 375 1.45 8.19 13.74
CA PHE A 375 2.30 7.25 14.47
C PHE A 375 2.29 7.48 15.98
N THR A 376 1.94 8.68 16.45
CA THR A 376 1.77 8.92 17.90
C THR A 376 0.58 8.16 18.49
N LEU A 377 -0.37 7.71 17.63
CA LEU A 377 -1.49 6.86 18.01
C LEU A 377 -1.08 5.41 18.28
N SER A 378 0.14 4.99 17.90
CA SER A 378 0.65 3.64 18.19
C SER A 378 0.63 3.31 19.68
N LYS A 379 0.77 4.33 20.54
CA LYS A 379 0.68 4.17 22.00
C LYS A 379 -0.66 3.57 22.47
N PHE A 380 -1.75 3.86 21.76
CA PHE A 380 -3.06 3.30 22.08
C PHE A 380 -3.13 1.81 21.70
N TYR A 381 -2.57 1.45 20.54
CA TYR A 381 -2.45 0.05 20.13
C TYR A 381 -1.56 -0.75 21.10
N GLU A 382 -0.41 -0.18 21.50
CA GLU A 382 0.47 -0.82 22.49
C GLU A 382 -0.23 -0.99 23.85
N LYS A 383 -0.99 0.02 24.28
CA LYS A 383 -1.74 -0.01 25.54
C LYS A 383 -2.85 -1.07 25.54
N TYR A 384 -3.61 -1.17 24.45
CA TYR A 384 -4.85 -1.96 24.41
C TYR A 384 -4.73 -3.29 23.66
N CYS A 385 -3.82 -3.36 22.66
CA CYS A 385 -3.61 -4.59 21.88
C CYS A 385 -2.28 -5.29 22.23
N HIS A 386 -1.42 -4.67 23.03
CA HIS A 386 -0.06 -5.14 23.33
C HIS A 386 0.77 -5.43 22.07
N ALA A 387 0.51 -4.70 21.00
CA ALA A 387 1.16 -4.83 19.70
C ALA A 387 1.25 -3.48 18.99
N SER A 388 2.25 -3.32 18.14
CA SER A 388 2.41 -2.11 17.33
C SER A 388 1.72 -2.28 15.97
N PRO A 389 0.95 -1.28 15.53
CA PRO A 389 0.28 -1.30 14.23
C PRO A 389 1.29 -1.19 13.08
N THR A 390 0.91 -1.70 11.91
CA THR A 390 1.73 -1.58 10.70
C THR A 390 1.64 -0.19 10.09
N GLU A 391 2.59 0.17 9.21
CA GLU A 391 2.51 1.41 8.42
C GLU A 391 1.22 1.49 7.59
N HIS A 392 0.69 0.36 7.14
CA HIS A 392 -0.59 0.32 6.43
C HIS A 392 -1.75 0.74 7.32
N GLU A 393 -1.82 0.26 8.58
CA GLU A 393 -2.84 0.70 9.54
C GLU A 393 -2.72 2.20 9.82
N MET A 394 -1.51 2.70 10.07
CA MET A 394 -1.27 4.12 10.27
C MET A 394 -1.65 4.97 9.06
N SER A 395 -1.44 4.46 7.85
CA SER A 395 -1.83 5.17 6.63
C SER A 395 -3.35 5.24 6.42
N PHE A 396 -4.12 4.26 6.90
CA PHE A 396 -5.58 4.39 6.93
C PHE A 396 -6.03 5.46 7.92
N LEU A 397 -5.47 5.48 9.13
CA LEU A 397 -5.75 6.55 10.10
C LEU A 397 -5.40 7.93 9.54
N ALA A 398 -4.27 8.05 8.85
CA ALA A 398 -3.87 9.30 8.20
C ALA A 398 -4.90 9.75 7.14
N LEU A 399 -5.53 8.83 6.41
CA LEU A 399 -6.61 9.18 5.47
C LEU A 399 -7.87 9.65 6.18
N TYR A 400 -8.26 9.05 7.32
CA TYR A 400 -9.42 9.48 8.10
C TYR A 400 -9.22 10.89 8.66
N PHE A 401 -8.12 11.11 9.37
CA PHE A 401 -7.80 12.43 9.94
C PHE A 401 -7.53 13.48 8.85
N GLY A 402 -6.80 13.13 7.79
CA GLY A 402 -6.57 14.01 6.65
C GLY A 402 -7.85 14.45 5.96
N GLY A 403 -8.75 13.50 5.70
CA GLY A 403 -10.07 13.82 5.14
C GLY A 403 -10.94 14.70 6.06
N ALA A 404 -10.83 14.53 7.38
CA ALA A 404 -11.51 15.38 8.35
C ALA A 404 -10.91 16.78 8.42
N MET A 405 -9.59 16.89 8.36
CA MET A 405 -8.89 18.18 8.29
C MET A 405 -9.36 19.00 7.08
N HIS A 406 -9.38 18.41 5.89
CA HIS A 406 -9.88 19.10 4.69
C HIS A 406 -11.30 19.63 4.84
N ARG A 407 -12.15 18.96 5.60
CA ARG A 407 -13.53 19.39 5.84
C ARG A 407 -13.68 20.44 6.94
N ASN A 408 -12.80 20.43 7.94
CA ASN A 408 -12.82 21.33 9.10
C ASN A 408 -11.92 22.56 8.93
N GLN A 409 -11.24 22.70 7.80
CA GLN A 409 -10.28 23.78 7.62
C GLN A 409 -10.95 25.15 7.70
N LYS A 410 -10.60 25.90 8.75
CA LYS A 410 -10.57 27.36 8.63
C LYS A 410 -9.61 27.65 7.48
N ASN A 411 -10.11 28.24 6.40
CA ASN A 411 -9.28 28.65 5.27
C ASN A 411 -8.10 29.45 5.79
N VAL A 412 -6.87 29.04 5.44
CA VAL A 412 -5.67 29.84 5.71
C VAL A 412 -5.85 31.16 4.98
N LYS A 413 -5.95 32.25 5.73
CA LYS A 413 -6.13 33.58 5.18
C LYS A 413 -4.81 34.03 4.54
N ALA A 414 -4.84 34.29 3.25
CA ALA A 414 -3.66 34.71 2.51
C ALA A 414 -3.84 36.12 1.92
N ILE A 415 -2.79 36.93 1.99
CA ILE A 415 -2.68 38.15 1.18
C ILE A 415 -1.90 37.82 -0.08
N LEU A 416 -2.40 38.22 -1.25
CA LEU A 416 -1.70 38.09 -2.51
C LEU A 416 -1.05 39.42 -2.90
N ILE A 417 0.26 39.45 -3.10
CA ILE A 417 1.00 40.61 -3.59
C ILE A 417 1.27 40.45 -5.08
N GLY A 418 0.68 41.32 -5.90
CA GLY A 418 0.75 41.29 -7.36
C GLY A 418 1.60 42.39 -7.96
N THR A 419 2.30 42.08 -9.08
CA THR A 419 3.14 43.04 -9.85
C THR A 419 2.44 43.65 -11.05
N SER A 420 1.35 43.03 -11.54
CA SER A 420 0.74 43.34 -12.84
C SER A 420 -0.65 44.01 -12.75
N GLY A 421 -0.93 44.65 -11.62
CA GLY A 421 -2.25 45.28 -11.35
C GLY A 421 -3.28 44.32 -10.77
N VAL A 422 -4.29 44.88 -10.09
CA VAL A 422 -5.29 44.14 -9.29
C VAL A 422 -6.09 43.14 -10.15
N ALA A 423 -6.42 43.51 -11.40
CA ALA A 423 -7.21 42.63 -12.28
C ALA A 423 -6.44 41.31 -12.63
N ALA A 424 -5.14 41.41 -12.94
CA ALA A 424 -4.33 40.23 -13.23
C ALA A 424 -4.11 39.39 -11.96
N ALA A 425 -3.89 40.02 -10.82
CA ALA A 425 -3.74 39.35 -9.53
C ALA A 425 -5.04 38.66 -9.09
N SER A 426 -6.22 39.20 -9.42
CA SER A 426 -7.52 38.54 -9.13
C SER A 426 -7.70 37.24 -9.92
N ILE A 427 -7.19 37.15 -11.16
CA ILE A 427 -7.17 35.87 -11.91
C ILE A 427 -6.26 34.84 -11.24
N VAL A 428 -5.11 35.28 -10.74
CA VAL A 428 -4.17 34.42 -10.01
C VAL A 428 -4.79 33.93 -8.69
N ALA A 429 -5.46 34.84 -7.96
CA ALA A 429 -6.19 34.52 -6.75
C ALA A 429 -7.25 33.43 -6.98
N GLY A 430 -8.13 33.63 -7.98
CA GLY A 430 -9.13 32.64 -8.34
C GLY A 430 -8.52 31.28 -8.73
N LYS A 431 -7.42 31.28 -9.49
CA LYS A 431 -6.72 30.04 -9.85
C LYS A 431 -6.11 29.31 -8.65
N ILE A 432 -5.66 30.05 -7.63
CA ILE A 432 -5.15 29.48 -6.37
C ILE A 432 -6.30 28.87 -5.58
N GLU A 433 -7.37 29.63 -5.36
CA GLU A 433 -8.56 29.18 -4.62
C GLU A 433 -9.25 27.99 -5.30
N ASP A 434 -9.30 27.95 -6.63
CA ASP A 434 -9.84 26.79 -7.39
C ASP A 434 -9.01 25.50 -7.22
N LYS A 435 -7.71 25.62 -6.96
CA LYS A 435 -6.79 24.48 -6.86
C LYS A 435 -6.41 24.10 -5.43
N ILE A 436 -6.61 25.02 -4.49
CA ILE A 436 -6.22 24.87 -3.09
C ILE A 436 -7.40 25.35 -2.23
N GLU A 437 -8.26 24.41 -1.88
CA GLU A 437 -9.46 24.67 -1.07
C GLU A 437 -9.13 25.23 0.32
N GLU A 438 -7.91 24.97 0.79
CA GLU A 438 -7.42 25.38 2.10
C GLU A 438 -7.07 26.87 2.20
N VAL A 439 -6.96 27.57 1.08
CA VAL A 439 -6.53 28.98 1.05
C VAL A 439 -7.71 29.89 0.70
N LYS A 440 -7.84 30.98 1.45
CA LYS A 440 -8.73 32.08 1.14
C LYS A 440 -7.93 33.38 0.97
N ILE A 441 -7.99 33.96 -0.21
CA ILE A 441 -7.35 35.27 -0.46
C ILE A 441 -8.23 36.38 0.15
N VAL A 442 -7.74 36.95 1.27
CA VAL A 442 -8.47 38.00 2.00
C VAL A 442 -8.22 39.39 1.44
N SER A 443 -7.08 39.61 0.79
CA SER A 443 -6.76 40.89 0.14
C SER A 443 -5.74 40.67 -0.99
N ILE A 444 -5.79 41.57 -1.98
CA ILE A 444 -4.83 41.65 -3.07
C ILE A 444 -4.18 43.03 -3.02
N LEU A 445 -2.86 43.05 -2.77
CA LEU A 445 -2.09 44.29 -2.66
C LEU A 445 -1.18 44.48 -3.88
N SER A 446 -1.09 45.72 -4.35
CA SER A 446 -0.04 46.11 -5.29
C SER A 446 1.27 46.42 -4.55
N SER A 447 2.40 46.45 -5.27
CA SER A 447 3.70 46.85 -4.70
C SER A 447 3.69 48.22 -4.01
N GLU A 448 2.81 49.12 -4.45
CA GLU A 448 2.66 50.47 -3.86
C GLU A 448 1.90 50.45 -2.54
N LYS A 449 1.09 49.41 -2.30
CA LYS A 449 0.21 49.30 -1.12
C LYS A 449 0.71 48.28 -0.09
N ILE A 450 1.96 47.82 -0.20
CA ILE A 450 2.55 46.88 0.74
C ILE A 450 2.55 47.44 2.18
N ALA A 451 2.68 48.74 2.35
CA ALA A 451 2.64 49.39 3.69
C ALA A 451 1.27 49.23 4.38
N GLU A 452 0.22 48.86 3.66
CA GLU A 452 -1.13 48.63 4.19
C GLU A 452 -1.28 47.15 4.67
N ILE A 453 -0.26 46.31 4.59
CA ILE A 453 -0.35 44.86 4.88
C ILE A 453 -0.80 44.58 6.32
N ASP A 454 -0.35 45.41 7.27
CA ASP A 454 -0.68 45.30 8.69
C ASP A 454 -2.15 45.69 9.02
N GLU A 455 -2.88 46.21 8.05
CA GLU A 455 -4.30 46.53 8.23
C GLU A 455 -5.21 45.29 8.05
N TYR A 456 -4.65 44.19 7.60
CA TYR A 456 -5.39 42.97 7.31
C TYR A 456 -5.03 41.85 8.31
N GLU A 457 -6.03 41.05 8.65
CA GLU A 457 -5.82 39.81 9.41
C GLU A 457 -5.55 38.67 8.42
N PHE A 458 -4.33 38.13 8.45
CA PHE A 458 -3.88 37.06 7.56
C PHE A 458 -2.87 36.12 8.24
N ASP A 459 -2.70 34.97 7.63
CA ASP A 459 -1.85 33.88 8.11
C ASP A 459 -0.56 33.76 7.30
N ILE A 460 -0.66 33.87 5.96
CA ILE A 460 0.47 33.79 5.02
C ILE A 460 0.40 34.89 3.97
N VAL A 461 1.55 35.16 3.35
CA VAL A 461 1.67 36.10 2.22
C VAL A 461 2.11 35.35 0.97
N LEU A 462 1.33 35.40 -0.10
CA LEU A 462 1.69 34.88 -1.40
C LEU A 462 2.25 36.02 -2.26
N SER A 463 3.54 35.98 -2.56
CA SER A 463 4.20 37.10 -3.25
C SER A 463 4.64 36.73 -4.65
N MET A 464 4.24 37.52 -5.65
CA MET A 464 4.78 37.51 -7.00
C MET A 464 5.98 38.46 -7.17
N LEU A 465 6.37 39.18 -6.12
CA LEU A 465 7.55 40.05 -6.10
C LEU A 465 8.81 39.25 -5.74
N PRO A 466 9.82 39.17 -6.61
CA PRO A 466 11.05 38.47 -6.28
C PRO A 466 11.77 39.09 -5.08
N GLY A 467 12.13 38.27 -4.10
CA GLY A 467 12.89 38.72 -2.94
C GLY A 467 12.09 39.54 -1.91
N PHE A 468 10.77 39.53 -1.99
CA PHE A 468 9.92 40.12 -0.94
C PHE A 468 9.99 39.25 0.31
N GLU A 469 10.25 39.87 1.45
CA GLU A 469 10.32 39.24 2.78
C GLU A 469 9.38 39.99 3.72
N TYR A 470 8.63 39.25 4.51
CA TYR A 470 7.77 39.76 5.57
C TYR A 470 7.63 38.68 6.64
N GLU A 471 8.33 38.83 7.75
CA GLU A 471 8.48 37.78 8.75
C GLU A 471 8.78 36.41 8.07
N ASP A 472 8.50 35.31 8.73
CA ASP A 472 8.64 33.97 8.13
C ASP A 472 7.37 33.48 7.44
N LYS A 473 6.53 34.41 6.91
CA LYS A 473 5.20 34.12 6.38
C LYS A 473 5.10 34.18 4.85
N VAL A 474 6.19 34.42 4.12
CA VAL A 474 6.14 34.68 2.67
C VAL A 474 6.38 33.42 1.84
N VAL A 475 5.43 33.13 0.96
CA VAL A 475 5.57 32.13 -0.11
C VAL A 475 5.74 32.82 -1.45
N ASN A 476 6.94 32.75 -2.03
CA ASN A 476 7.22 33.31 -3.34
C ASN A 476 6.66 32.40 -4.45
N ILE A 477 5.79 32.97 -5.29
CA ILE A 477 5.10 32.28 -6.38
C ILE A 477 5.34 32.94 -7.73
N SER A 478 5.24 32.17 -8.81
CA SER A 478 5.29 32.71 -10.17
C SER A 478 3.94 33.32 -10.59
N PRO A 479 3.93 34.34 -11.49
CA PRO A 479 2.68 34.95 -11.99
C PRO A 479 1.71 33.99 -12.67
N LEU A 480 2.19 32.85 -13.19
CA LEU A 480 1.38 31.82 -13.86
C LEU A 480 0.94 30.69 -12.92
N VAL A 481 1.36 30.69 -11.68
CA VAL A 481 1.11 29.65 -10.66
C VAL A 481 1.34 28.26 -11.22
N SER A 482 2.58 27.82 -11.17
CA SER A 482 3.00 26.47 -11.61
C SER A 482 2.54 25.40 -10.63
N ASN A 483 2.61 24.12 -11.01
CA ASN A 483 2.35 23.01 -10.08
C ASN A 483 3.33 22.99 -8.88
N ASN A 484 4.55 23.51 -9.08
CA ASN A 484 5.51 23.66 -8.00
C ASN A 484 5.10 24.78 -7.01
N ASP A 485 4.49 25.85 -7.50
CA ASP A 485 3.96 26.91 -6.63
C ASP A 485 2.75 26.41 -5.83
N ILE A 486 1.85 25.64 -6.46
CA ILE A 486 0.75 24.96 -5.75
C ILE A 486 1.28 24.09 -4.61
N LYS A 487 2.35 23.31 -4.86
CA LYS A 487 2.96 22.50 -3.81
C LYS A 487 3.53 23.36 -2.69
N LYS A 488 4.28 24.42 -3.01
CA LYS A 488 4.81 25.35 -2.00
C LYS A 488 3.73 26.00 -1.13
N ILE A 489 2.61 26.40 -1.75
CA ILE A 489 1.48 27.00 -1.03
C ILE A 489 0.88 25.96 -0.08
N LYS A 490 0.64 24.72 -0.54
CA LYS A 490 0.12 23.64 0.30
C LYS A 490 1.06 23.32 1.46
N ASP A 491 2.36 23.23 1.19
CA ASP A 491 3.37 22.99 2.22
C ASP A 491 3.36 24.12 3.26
N ALA A 492 3.27 25.39 2.85
CA ALA A 492 3.20 26.54 3.76
C ALA A 492 1.89 26.58 4.57
N CYS A 493 0.75 26.25 3.95
CA CYS A 493 -0.52 26.11 4.67
C CYS A 493 -0.44 25.03 5.75
N PHE A 494 0.15 23.90 5.40
CA PHE A 494 0.36 22.81 6.33
C PHE A 494 1.32 23.23 7.49
N GLU A 495 2.42 23.89 7.13
CA GLU A 495 3.40 24.40 8.11
C GLU A 495 2.76 25.44 9.05
N TYR A 496 1.96 26.36 8.52
CA TYR A 496 1.23 27.33 9.35
C TYR A 496 0.26 26.63 10.30
N MET A 497 -0.52 25.66 9.79
CA MET A 497 -1.45 24.90 10.61
C MET A 497 -0.74 24.05 11.67
N THR A 498 0.47 23.55 11.39
CA THR A 498 1.26 22.74 12.34
C THR A 498 2.09 23.59 13.30
N ASN A 499 2.60 24.75 12.89
CA ASN A 499 3.39 25.65 13.74
C ASN A 499 2.54 26.40 14.77
N SER A 500 1.26 26.67 14.50
CA SER A 500 0.32 27.12 15.53
C SER A 500 0.16 26.09 16.67
N ILE A 501 0.61 24.87 16.45
CA ILE A 501 0.64 23.73 17.38
C ILE A 501 1.95 23.72 18.19
N ALA A 502 3.08 24.07 17.56
CA ALA A 502 4.41 23.99 18.19
C ALA A 502 4.59 24.99 19.34
N ASP A 503 3.87 26.10 19.34
CA ASP A 503 3.91 27.09 20.42
C ASP A 503 3.21 26.61 21.71
N ASN A 504 2.44 25.51 21.67
CA ASN A 504 1.72 24.97 22.82
C ASN A 504 2.25 23.62 23.34
N TYR A 505 3.18 22.96 22.65
CA TYR A 505 3.74 21.68 23.09
C TYR A 505 5.25 21.69 23.10
N GLU A 506 5.84 21.40 24.27
CA GLU A 506 7.24 21.01 24.31
C GLU A 506 7.41 19.71 23.51
N LEU A 507 7.96 19.82 22.30
CA LEU A 507 8.30 18.69 21.41
C LEU A 507 9.04 17.55 22.17
N TYR A 508 9.69 17.90 23.26
CA TYR A 508 10.41 17.02 24.18
C TYR A 508 9.51 16.04 24.95
N SER A 509 8.20 16.29 25.05
CA SER A 509 7.28 15.36 25.72
C SER A 509 6.85 14.19 24.83
N VAL A 510 7.01 14.33 23.51
CA VAL A 510 6.57 13.34 22.51
C VAL A 510 7.76 12.57 21.91
N ILE A 511 8.97 13.13 21.95
CA ILE A 511 10.16 12.51 21.38
C ILE A 511 11.07 12.01 22.49
N ASP A 512 11.13 10.70 22.70
CA ASP A 512 12.13 10.09 23.58
C ASP A 512 13.53 10.29 22.97
N ARG A 513 14.40 10.95 23.72
CA ARG A 513 15.80 11.27 23.31
C ARG A 513 16.57 10.05 22.80
N LYS A 514 16.24 8.85 23.24
CA LYS A 514 16.90 7.60 22.78
C LYS A 514 16.69 7.31 21.30
N TYR A 515 15.66 7.90 20.67
CA TYR A 515 15.38 7.75 19.24
C TYR A 515 15.90 8.92 18.38
N ILE A 516 16.59 9.89 18.99
CA ILE A 516 17.19 11.01 18.28
C ILE A 516 18.67 10.72 18.04
N SER A 517 19.07 10.59 16.78
CA SER A 517 20.47 10.50 16.39
C SER A 517 20.88 11.76 15.62
N VAL A 518 21.82 12.54 16.21
CA VAL A 518 22.37 13.72 15.54
C VAL A 518 23.56 13.30 14.68
N VAL A 519 23.44 13.47 13.37
CA VAL A 519 24.49 13.16 12.41
C VAL A 519 25.31 14.40 12.13
N SER A 520 26.56 14.41 12.58
CA SER A 520 27.49 15.54 12.43
C SER A 520 28.28 15.56 11.11
N LYS A 521 28.13 14.55 10.24
CA LYS A 521 28.81 14.43 8.94
C LYS A 521 27.88 13.91 7.87
N LYS A 522 28.21 14.19 6.59
CA LYS A 522 27.48 13.58 5.45
C LYS A 522 27.58 12.05 5.51
N MET A 523 26.44 11.40 5.53
CA MET A 523 26.32 9.95 5.50
C MET A 523 25.48 9.50 4.28
N THR A 524 25.79 8.33 3.78
CA THR A 524 24.96 7.69 2.74
C THR A 524 23.67 7.13 3.37
N LYS A 525 22.64 6.89 2.56
CA LYS A 525 21.38 6.29 3.02
C LYS A 525 21.61 4.95 3.77
N ALA A 526 22.56 4.14 3.29
CA ALA A 526 22.89 2.85 3.90
C ALA A 526 23.55 3.01 5.30
N GLU A 527 24.40 4.02 5.48
CA GLU A 527 25.02 4.34 6.77
C GLU A 527 24.01 4.90 7.76
N ILE A 528 23.05 5.73 7.30
CA ILE A 528 21.96 6.25 8.13
C ILE A 528 21.07 5.10 8.62
N LEU A 529 20.65 4.21 7.73
CA LEU A 529 19.83 3.06 8.07
C LEU A 529 20.53 2.09 9.05
N LYS A 530 21.85 1.94 8.92
CA LYS A 530 22.65 1.10 9.82
C LYS A 530 22.87 1.74 11.20
N ALA A 531 22.85 3.07 11.28
CA ALA A 531 22.96 3.80 12.53
C ALA A 531 21.62 3.91 13.27
N ALA A 532 20.50 3.74 12.57
CA ALA A 532 19.14 3.80 13.11
C ALA A 532 18.58 2.40 13.49
N SER A 533 19.26 1.32 13.13
CA SER A 533 18.95 -0.07 13.53
C SER A 533 19.71 -0.44 14.80
#